data_31ec1ec86d4ef8fa67d481204d02d172
#
_entry.id   31ec1ec86d4ef8fa67d481204d02d172
#
_cell.length_a   1.000
_cell.length_b   1.000
_cell.length_c   1.000
_cell.angle_alpha   90.00
_cell.angle_beta   90.00
_cell.angle_gamma   90.00
#
_symmetry.space_group_name_H-M   'P 1'
#
loop_
_entity.id
_entity.type
_entity.pdbx_description
1 polymer ?
#
loop_
_entity_poly.entity_id
_entity_poly.type
_entity_poly.pdbx_seq_one_letter_code
_entity_poly.pdbx_strand_id
1 'polypeptide(L)'
;MPLLRRRVDEGLLELFEESGRNVQRASLLLRDMLSDFPERAPLARDLLLCEQEGDRIAHDIIHRLNGEGPRRGRPPFESADVYELTRTLDDIVDFAEQTGDSLGLYGVEAPMEQAVALSEVLVGASEEVAHALRGLRTGADFAAQLIEIHRLENEGDRLHRDGVASLFATGVDPMIVIRWKDIFESLESAVDACETVAHLLEGIALKRRRG
;
A
#
# COMPACT_ATOMS: atom_id res chain seq x y z
N MET A 1 -34.84 16.39 24.64
CA MET A 1 -34.56 15.05 24.01
C MET A 1 -33.07 14.92 23.89
N PRO A 2 -32.39 13.92 24.47
CA PRO A 2 -30.97 13.73 24.28
C PRO A 2 -30.74 13.30 22.82
N LEU A 3 -29.95 14.09 22.08
CA LEU A 3 -29.46 13.73 20.77
C LEU A 3 -28.69 12.43 20.92
N LEU A 4 -29.28 11.32 20.46
CA LEU A 4 -28.60 10.03 20.33
C LEU A 4 -27.34 10.27 19.50
N ARG A 5 -26.16 10.31 20.14
CA ARG A 5 -24.88 10.28 19.44
C ARG A 5 -24.92 9.04 18.54
N ARG A 6 -25.09 9.25 17.22
CA ARG A 6 -25.00 8.14 16.28
C ARG A 6 -23.65 7.46 16.49
N ARG A 7 -23.67 6.16 16.78
CA ARG A 7 -22.46 5.35 16.90
C ARG A 7 -21.62 5.47 15.63
N VAL A 8 -20.31 5.43 15.78
CA VAL A 8 -19.38 5.29 14.65
C VAL A 8 -19.60 3.92 14.00
N ASP A 9 -19.42 3.82 12.70
CA ASP A 9 -19.50 2.57 11.96
C ASP A 9 -18.21 1.77 12.15
N GLU A 10 -18.19 0.91 13.17
CA GLU A 10 -17.07 0.02 13.49
C GLU A 10 -16.68 -0.89 12.30
N GLY A 11 -17.66 -1.30 11.48
CA GLY A 11 -17.38 -2.16 10.34
C GLY A 11 -16.58 -1.48 9.24
N LEU A 12 -16.61 -0.14 9.10
CA LEU A 12 -15.69 0.57 8.22
C LEU A 12 -14.25 0.52 8.77
N LEU A 13 -14.09 0.66 10.08
CA LEU A 13 -12.77 0.55 10.71
C LEU A 13 -12.20 -0.87 10.64
N GLU A 14 -13.06 -1.89 10.73
CA GLU A 14 -12.67 -3.30 10.54
C GLU A 14 -12.18 -3.56 9.10
N LEU A 15 -12.88 -3.03 8.09
CA LEU A 15 -12.47 -3.14 6.68
C LEU A 15 -11.15 -2.43 6.41
N PHE A 16 -10.89 -1.26 7.01
CA PHE A 16 -9.59 -0.61 6.90
C PHE A 16 -8.46 -1.42 7.54
N GLU A 17 -8.70 -2.06 8.68
CA GLU A 17 -7.71 -2.96 9.29
C GLU A 17 -7.48 -4.21 8.42
N GLU A 18 -8.52 -4.72 7.77
CA GLU A 18 -8.42 -5.83 6.80
C GLU A 18 -7.58 -5.42 5.59
N SER A 19 -7.85 -4.22 5.02
CA SER A 19 -7.05 -3.66 3.93
C SER A 19 -5.58 -3.53 4.31
N GLY A 20 -5.26 -3.00 5.51
CA GLY A 20 -3.87 -2.91 5.99
C GLY A 20 -3.16 -4.27 6.07
N ARG A 21 -3.87 -5.32 6.50
CA ARG A 21 -3.31 -6.69 6.49
C ARG A 21 -3.07 -7.22 5.07
N ASN A 22 -3.95 -6.88 4.14
CA ASN A 22 -3.82 -7.28 2.74
C ASN A 22 -2.63 -6.57 2.07
N VAL A 23 -2.48 -5.26 2.29
CA VAL A 23 -1.32 -4.47 1.85
C VAL A 23 -0.01 -5.08 2.35
N GLN A 24 0.09 -5.38 3.65
CA GLN A 24 1.27 -6.01 4.23
C GLN A 24 1.56 -7.38 3.60
N ARG A 25 0.52 -8.19 3.36
CA ARG A 25 0.67 -9.50 2.72
C ARG A 25 1.18 -9.38 1.28
N ALA A 26 0.63 -8.46 0.49
CA ALA A 26 1.05 -8.20 -0.88
C ALA A 26 2.52 -7.78 -0.96
N SER A 27 2.94 -6.87 -0.08
CA SER A 27 4.34 -6.40 -0.01
C SER A 27 5.32 -7.52 0.35
N LEU A 28 4.96 -8.41 1.29
CA LEU A 28 5.76 -9.58 1.63
C LEU A 28 5.90 -10.56 0.46
N LEU A 29 4.81 -10.83 -0.27
CA LEU A 29 4.84 -11.71 -1.44
C LEU A 29 5.72 -11.13 -2.55
N LEU A 30 5.63 -9.83 -2.80
CA LEU A 30 6.48 -9.18 -3.80
C LEU A 30 7.96 -9.23 -3.42
N ARG A 31 8.30 -8.95 -2.15
CA ARG A 31 9.65 -9.09 -1.63
C ARG A 31 10.19 -10.50 -1.82
N ASP A 32 9.39 -11.53 -1.49
CA ASP A 32 9.77 -12.92 -1.65
C ASP A 32 9.96 -13.29 -3.13
N MET A 33 9.13 -12.74 -4.05
CA MET A 33 9.31 -12.91 -5.50
C MET A 33 10.64 -12.33 -6.01
N LEU A 34 11.13 -11.26 -5.41
CA LEU A 34 12.40 -10.63 -5.77
C LEU A 34 13.59 -11.32 -5.09
N SER A 35 13.42 -11.87 -3.87
CA SER A 35 14.49 -12.47 -3.07
C SER A 35 14.69 -13.95 -3.38
N ASP A 36 13.63 -14.74 -3.56
CA ASP A 36 13.65 -16.20 -3.78
C ASP A 36 13.59 -16.57 -5.27
N PHE A 37 14.18 -15.74 -6.09
CA PHE A 37 14.27 -15.93 -7.52
C PHE A 37 14.99 -17.26 -7.90
N PRO A 38 14.47 -18.14 -8.81
CA PRO A 38 13.45 -17.85 -9.83
C PRO A 38 12.05 -18.42 -9.56
N GLU A 39 11.75 -19.00 -8.39
CA GLU A 39 10.48 -19.70 -8.12
C GLU A 39 9.30 -18.74 -7.88
N ARG A 40 8.91 -17.98 -8.91
CA ARG A 40 7.94 -16.88 -8.83
C ARG A 40 6.47 -17.26 -9.05
N ALA A 41 6.20 -18.31 -9.81
CA ALA A 41 4.85 -18.60 -10.30
C ALA A 41 3.80 -18.86 -9.19
N PRO A 42 4.11 -19.52 -8.06
CA PRO A 42 3.18 -19.61 -6.93
C PRO A 42 2.94 -18.25 -6.28
N LEU A 43 4.02 -17.48 -6.04
CA LEU A 43 3.94 -16.17 -5.39
C LEU A 43 3.17 -15.15 -6.22
N ALA A 44 3.35 -15.14 -7.56
CA ALA A 44 2.58 -14.28 -8.47
C ALA A 44 1.07 -14.57 -8.40
N ARG A 45 0.68 -15.84 -8.28
CA ARG A 45 -0.73 -16.19 -8.10
C ARG A 45 -1.29 -15.73 -6.76
N ASP A 46 -0.50 -15.86 -5.70
CA ASP A 46 -0.89 -15.41 -4.37
C ASP A 46 -0.97 -13.88 -4.31
N LEU A 47 -0.11 -13.18 -5.05
CA LEU A 47 -0.13 -11.72 -5.17
C LEU A 47 -1.37 -11.23 -5.94
N LEU A 48 -1.74 -11.89 -7.04
CA LEU A 48 -3.01 -11.63 -7.74
C LEU A 48 -4.24 -11.86 -6.84
N LEU A 49 -4.19 -12.86 -5.93
CA LEU A 49 -5.26 -13.05 -4.95
C LEU A 49 -5.31 -11.92 -3.91
N CYS A 50 -4.17 -11.28 -3.59
CA CYS A 50 -4.17 -10.09 -2.74
C CYS A 50 -4.81 -8.88 -3.45
N GLU A 51 -4.56 -8.70 -4.75
CA GLU A 51 -5.21 -7.66 -5.55
C GLU A 51 -6.73 -7.86 -5.56
N GLN A 52 -7.22 -9.06 -5.92
CA GLN A 52 -8.66 -9.37 -5.92
C GLN A 52 -9.32 -9.19 -4.55
N GLU A 53 -8.58 -9.47 -3.47
CA GLU A 53 -9.05 -9.23 -2.10
C GLU A 53 -9.05 -7.74 -1.77
N GLY A 54 -8.07 -6.95 -2.25
CA GLY A 54 -8.03 -5.48 -2.16
C GLY A 54 -9.26 -4.87 -2.81
N ASP A 55 -9.51 -5.21 -4.06
CA ASP A 55 -10.71 -4.81 -4.83
C ASP A 55 -12.01 -5.10 -4.07
N ARG A 56 -12.13 -6.32 -3.51
CA ARG A 56 -13.30 -6.71 -2.72
C ARG A 56 -13.46 -5.80 -1.49
N ILE A 57 -12.38 -5.57 -0.74
CA ILE A 57 -12.41 -4.74 0.46
C ILE A 57 -12.76 -3.29 0.09
N ALA A 58 -12.13 -2.74 -0.96
CA ALA A 58 -12.41 -1.40 -1.46
C ALA A 58 -13.88 -1.26 -1.87
N HIS A 59 -14.42 -2.24 -2.62
CA HIS A 59 -15.83 -2.28 -2.99
C HIS A 59 -16.75 -2.30 -1.76
N ASP A 60 -16.46 -3.12 -0.75
CA ASP A 60 -17.26 -3.23 0.47
C ASP A 60 -17.26 -1.92 1.27
N ILE A 61 -16.10 -1.22 1.34
CA ILE A 61 -16.01 0.10 1.98
C ILE A 61 -16.89 1.11 1.25
N ILE A 62 -16.77 1.22 -0.08
CA ILE A 62 -17.52 2.19 -0.89
C ILE A 62 -19.02 1.88 -0.87
N HIS A 63 -19.41 0.61 -0.98
CA HIS A 63 -20.80 0.18 -0.88
C HIS A 63 -21.41 0.57 0.47
N ARG A 64 -20.66 0.34 1.56
CA ARG A 64 -21.06 0.72 2.91
C ARG A 64 -21.12 2.23 3.10
N LEU A 65 -20.19 2.98 2.52
CA LEU A 65 -20.17 4.44 2.53
C LEU A 65 -21.40 5.04 1.84
N ASN A 66 -21.80 4.48 0.70
CA ASN A 66 -22.99 4.89 -0.06
C ASN A 66 -24.32 4.51 0.62
N GLY A 67 -24.24 3.73 1.70
CA GLY A 67 -25.42 3.34 2.48
C GLY A 67 -26.20 2.17 1.90
N GLU A 68 -25.59 1.44 1.05
CA GLU A 68 -26.06 0.18 0.50
C GLU A 68 -25.57 -0.95 1.42
N GLY A 69 -26.35 -1.32 2.41
CA GLY A 69 -26.00 -2.34 3.39
C GLY A 69 -26.49 -2.01 4.80
N PRO A 70 -26.25 -2.85 5.81
CA PRO A 70 -26.71 -2.63 7.16
C PRO A 70 -25.96 -1.46 7.80
N ARG A 71 -26.50 -0.24 7.69
CA ARG A 71 -25.98 0.96 8.37
C ARG A 71 -26.06 0.77 9.89
N ARG A 72 -24.91 0.64 10.53
CA ARG A 72 -24.84 0.58 12.00
C ARG A 72 -24.32 1.86 12.65
N GLY A 73 -23.98 2.90 11.86
CA GLY A 73 -23.42 4.13 12.40
C GLY A 73 -23.23 5.26 11.38
N ARG A 74 -22.46 6.26 11.77
CA ARG A 74 -21.92 7.29 10.88
C ARG A 74 -20.51 6.85 10.43
N PRO A 75 -20.02 7.29 9.27
CA PRO A 75 -18.62 7.11 8.92
C PRO A 75 -17.69 7.60 10.05
N PRO A 76 -16.54 6.94 10.27
CA PRO A 76 -15.59 7.32 11.33
C PRO A 76 -14.97 8.70 11.12
N PHE A 77 -14.93 9.17 9.89
CA PHE A 77 -14.43 10.47 9.43
C PHE A 77 -15.21 10.93 8.19
N GLU A 78 -14.78 12.01 7.53
CA GLU A 78 -15.47 12.55 6.36
C GLU A 78 -15.52 11.54 5.20
N SER A 79 -16.64 11.52 4.46
CA SER A 79 -16.83 10.56 3.36
C SER A 79 -15.76 10.69 2.26
N ALA A 80 -15.27 11.91 2.04
CA ALA A 80 -14.17 12.14 1.09
C ALA A 80 -12.88 11.47 1.56
N ASP A 81 -12.53 11.60 2.84
CA ASP A 81 -11.34 10.97 3.43
C ASP A 81 -11.47 9.43 3.41
N VAL A 82 -12.68 8.89 3.67
CA VAL A 82 -12.95 7.44 3.54
C VAL A 82 -12.66 6.96 2.12
N TYR A 83 -13.16 7.69 1.12
CA TYR A 83 -12.98 7.35 -0.29
C TYR A 83 -11.51 7.39 -0.72
N GLU A 84 -10.82 8.50 -0.41
CA GLU A 84 -9.40 8.67 -0.76
C GLU A 84 -8.50 7.63 -0.07
N LEU A 85 -8.71 7.39 1.22
CA LEU A 85 -7.96 6.37 1.95
C LEU A 85 -8.18 4.97 1.36
N THR A 86 -9.42 4.65 0.96
CA THR A 86 -9.74 3.36 0.32
C THR A 86 -8.97 3.18 -0.98
N ARG A 87 -9.02 4.19 -1.86
CA ARG A 87 -8.31 4.16 -3.14
C ARG A 87 -6.81 4.02 -2.96
N THR A 88 -6.22 4.82 -2.07
CA THR A 88 -4.77 4.80 -1.88
C THR A 88 -4.28 3.48 -1.30
N LEU A 89 -5.06 2.82 -0.44
CA LEU A 89 -4.73 1.48 0.06
C LEU A 89 -4.81 0.41 -1.03
N ASP A 90 -5.73 0.54 -1.96
CA ASP A 90 -5.87 -0.29 -3.14
C ASP A 90 -4.69 -0.08 -4.10
N ASP A 91 -4.33 1.17 -4.39
CA ASP A 91 -3.18 1.55 -5.24
C ASP A 91 -1.87 0.87 -4.77
N ILE A 92 -1.64 0.68 -3.45
CA ILE A 92 -0.44 -0.02 -2.95
C ILE A 92 -0.40 -1.47 -3.43
N VAL A 93 -1.52 -2.17 -3.35
CA VAL A 93 -1.64 -3.58 -3.74
C VAL A 93 -1.53 -3.72 -5.26
N ASP A 94 -2.17 -2.81 -6.00
CA ASP A 94 -2.14 -2.76 -7.46
C ASP A 94 -0.71 -2.56 -7.99
N PHE A 95 0.04 -1.62 -7.44
CA PHE A 95 1.44 -1.40 -7.82
C PHE A 95 2.34 -2.59 -7.45
N ALA A 96 2.06 -3.25 -6.33
CA ALA A 96 2.79 -4.47 -5.95
C ALA A 96 2.50 -5.61 -6.93
N GLU A 97 1.24 -5.82 -7.32
CA GLU A 97 0.83 -6.83 -8.30
C GLU A 97 1.40 -6.51 -9.67
N GLN A 98 1.28 -5.27 -10.16
CA GLN A 98 1.85 -4.83 -11.42
C GLN A 98 3.36 -5.06 -11.49
N THR A 99 4.09 -4.83 -10.39
CA THR A 99 5.51 -5.13 -10.30
C THR A 99 5.77 -6.62 -10.46
N GLY A 100 5.03 -7.46 -9.73
CA GLY A 100 5.13 -8.91 -9.79
C GLY A 100 4.82 -9.48 -11.18
N ASP A 101 3.76 -8.98 -11.84
CA ASP A 101 3.37 -9.36 -13.20
C ASP A 101 4.44 -8.94 -14.22
N SER A 102 4.99 -7.72 -14.09
CA SER A 102 6.05 -7.20 -14.95
C SER A 102 7.32 -8.04 -14.91
N LEU A 103 7.69 -8.61 -13.76
CA LEU A 103 8.82 -9.53 -13.64
C LEU A 103 8.63 -10.77 -14.53
N GLY A 104 7.40 -11.30 -14.60
CA GLY A 104 7.04 -12.42 -15.45
C GLY A 104 6.93 -12.04 -16.92
N LEU A 105 6.16 -11.01 -17.22
CA LEU A 105 5.84 -10.52 -18.56
C LEU A 105 7.11 -10.12 -19.34
N TYR A 106 8.03 -9.45 -18.66
CA TYR A 106 9.30 -9.01 -19.29
C TYR A 106 10.38 -10.10 -19.33
N GLY A 107 10.11 -11.27 -18.76
CA GLY A 107 11.08 -12.36 -18.73
C GLY A 107 12.36 -11.98 -17.99
N VAL A 108 12.22 -11.31 -16.84
CA VAL A 108 13.37 -10.97 -15.99
C VAL A 108 14.05 -12.26 -15.52
N GLU A 109 15.37 -12.38 -15.72
CA GLU A 109 16.14 -13.58 -15.41
C GLU A 109 16.83 -13.53 -14.04
N ALA A 110 17.08 -12.33 -13.53
CA ALA A 110 17.68 -12.11 -12.22
C ALA A 110 17.22 -10.77 -11.65
N PRO A 111 16.99 -10.67 -10.32
CA PRO A 111 16.62 -9.41 -9.68
C PRO A 111 17.83 -8.47 -9.63
N MET A 112 17.55 -7.15 -9.63
CA MET A 112 18.55 -6.14 -9.30
C MET A 112 18.57 -5.91 -7.79
N GLU A 113 19.77 -5.73 -7.21
CA GLU A 113 19.95 -5.52 -5.77
C GLU A 113 19.13 -4.33 -5.25
N GLN A 114 19.04 -3.24 -6.04
CA GLN A 114 18.26 -2.07 -5.67
C GLN A 114 16.75 -2.37 -5.64
N ALA A 115 16.24 -3.23 -6.52
CA ALA A 115 14.83 -3.62 -6.50
C ALA A 115 14.50 -4.50 -5.30
N VAL A 116 15.40 -5.41 -4.93
CA VAL A 116 15.27 -6.19 -3.68
C VAL A 116 15.25 -5.25 -2.47
N ALA A 117 16.21 -4.32 -2.37
CA ALA A 117 16.26 -3.36 -1.28
C ALA A 117 15.01 -2.45 -1.23
N LEU A 118 14.50 -2.01 -2.37
CA LEU A 118 13.28 -1.21 -2.45
C LEU A 118 12.03 -2.00 -2.02
N SER A 119 11.96 -3.29 -2.34
CA SER A 119 10.88 -4.15 -1.84
C SER A 119 10.91 -4.36 -0.32
N GLU A 120 12.09 -4.39 0.30
CA GLU A 120 12.22 -4.41 1.78
C GLU A 120 11.73 -3.09 2.41
N VAL A 121 11.99 -1.95 1.76
CA VAL A 121 11.43 -0.65 2.17
C VAL A 121 9.90 -0.68 2.09
N LEU A 122 9.33 -1.22 1.01
CA LEU A 122 7.88 -1.37 0.86
C LEU A 122 7.29 -2.25 1.97
N VAL A 123 7.94 -3.36 2.33
CA VAL A 123 7.51 -4.20 3.46
C VAL A 123 7.46 -3.39 4.75
N GLY A 124 8.52 -2.64 5.06
CA GLY A 124 8.55 -1.79 6.26
C GLY A 124 7.44 -0.73 6.26
N ALA A 125 7.25 -0.03 5.13
CA ALA A 125 6.22 1.00 5.01
C ALA A 125 4.80 0.41 5.14
N SER A 126 4.54 -0.73 4.51
CA SER A 126 3.25 -1.44 4.59
C SER A 126 2.93 -1.95 6.00
N GLU A 127 3.95 -2.38 6.76
CA GLU A 127 3.80 -2.76 8.17
C GLU A 127 3.35 -1.57 9.02
N GLU A 128 3.98 -0.41 8.83
CA GLU A 128 3.60 0.80 9.55
C GLU A 128 2.22 1.32 9.13
N VAL A 129 1.83 1.20 7.86
CA VAL A 129 0.46 1.46 7.39
C VAL A 129 -0.54 0.56 8.13
N ALA A 130 -0.29 -0.75 8.20
CA ALA A 130 -1.17 -1.68 8.91
C ALA A 130 -1.27 -1.35 10.42
N HIS A 131 -0.17 -0.94 11.05
CA HIS A 131 -0.15 -0.49 12.44
C HIS A 131 -0.95 0.81 12.64
N ALA A 132 -0.81 1.79 11.75
CA ALA A 132 -1.53 3.05 11.82
C ALA A 132 -3.06 2.85 11.66
N LEU A 133 -3.50 1.98 10.73
CA LEU A 133 -4.91 1.64 10.54
C LEU A 133 -5.49 0.91 11.77
N ARG A 134 -4.73 0.03 12.41
CA ARG A 134 -5.12 -0.58 13.69
C ARG A 134 -5.24 0.48 14.80
N GLY A 135 -4.31 1.43 14.85
CA GLY A 135 -4.37 2.58 15.77
C GLY A 135 -5.62 3.42 15.53
N LEU A 136 -5.96 3.67 14.27
CA LEU A 136 -7.16 4.40 13.87
C LEU A 136 -8.44 3.73 14.42
N ARG A 137 -8.51 2.40 14.43
CA ARG A 137 -9.63 1.61 14.94
C ARG A 137 -9.68 1.60 16.47
N THR A 138 -8.55 1.34 17.11
CA THR A 138 -8.45 1.21 18.57
C THR A 138 -8.44 2.55 19.31
N GLY A 139 -8.22 3.66 18.59
CA GLY A 139 -8.01 4.97 19.19
C GLY A 139 -6.61 5.18 19.79
N ALA A 140 -5.67 4.28 19.51
CA ALA A 140 -4.27 4.43 19.90
C ALA A 140 -3.59 5.54 19.08
N ASP A 141 -2.55 6.14 19.63
CA ASP A 141 -1.70 7.08 18.89
C ASP A 141 -0.88 6.33 17.84
N PHE A 142 -0.82 6.86 16.64
CA PHE A 142 -0.08 6.30 15.50
C PHE A 142 0.91 7.32 14.87
N ALA A 143 1.21 8.40 15.56
CA ALA A 143 2.12 9.42 15.05
C ALA A 143 3.53 8.88 14.76
N ALA A 144 4.01 7.91 15.55
CA ALA A 144 5.31 7.28 15.33
C ALA A 144 5.34 6.49 14.00
N GLN A 145 4.25 5.83 13.65
CA GLN A 145 4.09 5.09 12.40
C GLN A 145 4.17 6.05 11.19
N LEU A 146 3.50 7.21 11.26
CA LEU A 146 3.54 8.19 10.17
C LEU A 146 4.96 8.73 9.96
N ILE A 147 5.69 9.01 11.03
CA ILE A 147 7.10 9.45 10.95
C ILE A 147 7.98 8.38 10.28
N GLU A 148 7.78 7.12 10.64
CA GLU A 148 8.57 6.02 10.08
C GLU A 148 8.23 5.78 8.59
N ILE A 149 6.96 5.91 8.16
CA ILE A 149 6.57 5.83 6.75
C ILE A 149 7.31 6.90 5.94
N HIS A 150 7.34 8.16 6.39
CA HIS A 150 8.08 9.23 5.69
C HIS A 150 9.59 8.95 5.63
N ARG A 151 10.16 8.35 6.68
CA ARG A 151 11.58 7.96 6.65
C ARG A 151 11.84 6.88 5.60
N LEU A 152 10.94 5.90 5.52
CA LEU A 152 11.04 4.79 4.56
C LEU A 152 10.84 5.26 3.12
N GLU A 153 9.90 6.18 2.87
CA GLU A 153 9.74 6.81 1.55
C GLU A 153 11.04 7.51 1.10
N ASN A 154 11.65 8.35 1.93
CA ASN A 154 12.91 9.00 1.61
C ASN A 154 14.06 8.00 1.34
N GLU A 155 14.05 6.83 1.97
CA GLU A 155 14.97 5.72 1.69
C GLU A 155 14.64 5.06 0.34
N GLY A 156 13.36 4.81 0.07
CA GLY A 156 12.84 4.28 -1.19
C GLY A 156 13.22 5.15 -2.39
N ASP A 157 12.96 6.44 -2.28
CA ASP A 157 13.32 7.48 -3.23
C ASP A 157 14.82 7.44 -3.61
N ARG A 158 15.69 7.27 -2.60
CA ARG A 158 17.13 7.14 -2.85
C ARG A 158 17.47 5.86 -3.59
N LEU A 159 16.89 4.72 -3.17
CA LEU A 159 17.11 3.41 -3.81
C LEU A 159 16.59 3.40 -5.25
N HIS A 160 15.42 3.99 -5.51
CA HIS A 160 14.88 4.17 -6.85
C HIS A 160 15.85 4.97 -7.75
N ARG A 161 16.31 6.14 -7.29
CA ARG A 161 17.27 6.96 -8.05
C ARG A 161 18.58 6.22 -8.32
N ASP A 162 19.10 5.49 -7.34
CA ASP A 162 20.32 4.70 -7.48
C ASP A 162 20.12 3.53 -8.48
N GLY A 163 18.96 2.85 -8.40
CA GLY A 163 18.56 1.80 -9.33
C GLY A 163 18.45 2.31 -10.75
N VAL A 164 17.68 3.37 -10.97
CA VAL A 164 17.53 4.00 -12.29
C VAL A 164 18.89 4.49 -12.83
N ALA A 165 19.72 5.13 -12.00
CA ALA A 165 21.05 5.59 -12.43
C ALA A 165 21.94 4.43 -12.90
N SER A 166 21.86 3.26 -12.24
CA SER A 166 22.63 2.08 -12.62
C SER A 166 22.26 1.53 -14.00
N LEU A 167 21.01 1.72 -14.45
CA LEU A 167 20.54 1.29 -15.78
C LEU A 167 21.17 2.08 -16.92
N PHE A 168 21.64 3.31 -16.66
CA PHE A 168 22.29 4.14 -17.67
C PHE A 168 23.83 4.03 -17.67
N ALA A 169 24.38 3.01 -16.97
CA ALA A 169 25.79 2.70 -17.06
C ALA A 169 26.18 2.22 -18.48
N THR A 170 27.44 2.45 -18.87
CA THR A 170 27.93 2.09 -20.21
C THR A 170 27.80 0.59 -20.48
N GLY A 171 27.20 0.23 -21.60
CA GLY A 171 27.11 -1.16 -22.07
C GLY A 171 25.88 -1.94 -21.62
N VAL A 172 24.94 -1.30 -20.90
CA VAL A 172 23.64 -1.95 -20.56
C VAL A 172 22.76 -2.04 -21.81
N ASP A 173 22.16 -3.22 -22.03
CA ASP A 173 21.21 -3.42 -23.12
C ASP A 173 19.97 -2.53 -22.95
N PRO A 174 19.56 -1.75 -23.99
CA PRO A 174 18.39 -0.89 -23.92
C PRO A 174 17.09 -1.61 -23.50
N MET A 175 16.93 -2.88 -23.82
CA MET A 175 15.77 -3.66 -23.40
C MET A 175 15.77 -3.94 -21.90
N ILE A 176 16.94 -4.11 -21.31
CA ILE A 176 17.10 -4.22 -19.85
C ILE A 176 16.73 -2.89 -19.19
N VAL A 177 17.19 -1.78 -19.77
CA VAL A 177 16.84 -0.42 -19.25
C VAL A 177 15.35 -0.20 -19.24
N ILE A 178 14.65 -0.49 -20.35
CA ILE A 178 13.18 -0.30 -20.45
C ILE A 178 12.46 -1.15 -19.39
N ARG A 179 12.74 -2.45 -19.33
CA ARG A 179 12.07 -3.38 -18.40
C ARG A 179 12.25 -2.97 -16.95
N TRP A 180 13.49 -2.71 -16.55
CA TRP A 180 13.80 -2.37 -15.17
C TRP A 180 13.36 -0.97 -14.77
N LYS A 181 13.32 -0.02 -15.73
CA LYS A 181 12.76 1.30 -15.45
C LYS A 181 11.29 1.23 -15.06
N ASP A 182 10.48 0.46 -15.81
CA ASP A 182 9.06 0.28 -15.49
C ASP A 182 8.87 -0.43 -14.14
N ILE A 183 9.69 -1.46 -13.85
CA ILE A 183 9.65 -2.19 -12.58
C ILE A 183 10.01 -1.26 -11.41
N PHE A 184 11.06 -0.44 -11.53
CA PHE A 184 11.43 0.53 -10.50
C PHE A 184 10.35 1.59 -10.27
N GLU A 185 9.70 2.06 -11.35
CA GLU A 185 8.62 3.03 -11.28
C GLU A 185 7.41 2.47 -10.53
N SER A 186 7.01 1.21 -10.79
CA SER A 186 5.93 0.56 -10.05
C SER A 186 6.27 0.31 -8.58
N LEU A 187 7.52 -0.10 -8.27
CA LEU A 187 7.97 -0.29 -6.88
C LEU A 187 7.95 1.02 -6.09
N GLU A 188 8.48 2.10 -6.67
CA GLU A 188 8.49 3.42 -6.05
C GLU A 188 7.05 3.92 -5.85
N SER A 189 6.17 3.78 -6.86
CA SER A 189 4.76 4.16 -6.73
C SER A 189 4.04 3.45 -5.59
N ALA A 190 4.39 2.18 -5.29
CA ALA A 190 3.85 1.46 -4.15
C ALA A 190 4.31 2.07 -2.80
N VAL A 191 5.58 2.50 -2.70
CA VAL A 191 6.12 3.16 -1.52
C VAL A 191 5.52 4.55 -1.34
N ASP A 192 5.39 5.33 -2.42
CA ASP A 192 4.75 6.65 -2.44
C ASP A 192 3.27 6.58 -2.02
N ALA A 193 2.57 5.53 -2.43
CA ALA A 193 1.20 5.30 -2.00
C ALA A 193 1.12 5.06 -0.47
N CYS A 194 2.11 4.40 0.14
CA CYS A 194 2.20 4.28 1.60
C CYS A 194 2.37 5.66 2.27
N GLU A 195 3.20 6.55 1.71
CA GLU A 195 3.33 7.93 2.21
C GLU A 195 2.02 8.71 2.06
N THR A 196 1.33 8.55 0.93
CA THR A 196 0.02 9.18 0.71
C THR A 196 -0.99 8.73 1.77
N VAL A 197 -1.00 7.44 2.16
CA VAL A 197 -1.81 6.95 3.30
C VAL A 197 -1.43 7.67 4.59
N ALA A 198 -0.13 7.87 4.87
CA ALA A 198 0.32 8.59 6.05
C ALA A 198 -0.19 10.03 6.09
N HIS A 199 -0.10 10.77 4.99
CA HIS A 199 -0.64 12.12 4.85
C HIS A 199 -2.15 12.18 5.07
N LEU A 200 -2.92 11.22 4.53
CA LEU A 200 -4.37 11.14 4.74
C LEU A 200 -4.71 10.89 6.21
N LEU A 201 -4.00 9.97 6.86
CA LEU A 201 -4.20 9.65 8.28
C LEU A 201 -3.84 10.84 9.19
N GLU A 202 -2.79 11.59 8.88
CA GLU A 202 -2.44 12.82 9.58
C GLU A 202 -3.57 13.86 9.46
N GLY A 203 -4.09 14.07 8.25
CA GLY A 203 -5.22 14.98 7.99
C GLY A 203 -6.47 14.57 8.79
N ILE A 204 -6.80 13.29 8.80
CA ILE A 204 -7.92 12.72 9.58
C ILE A 204 -7.71 12.96 11.09
N ALA A 205 -6.50 12.72 11.61
CA ALA A 205 -6.17 12.94 13.02
C ALA A 205 -6.30 14.41 13.43
N LEU A 206 -5.84 15.33 12.57
CA LEU A 206 -5.96 16.78 12.80
C LEU A 206 -7.43 17.25 12.83
N LYS A 207 -8.26 16.75 11.91
CA LYS A 207 -9.71 17.06 11.88
C LYS A 207 -10.41 16.54 13.14
N ARG A 208 -10.07 15.34 13.62
CA ARG A 208 -10.65 14.76 14.85
C ARG A 208 -10.33 15.56 16.12
N ARG A 209 -9.15 16.21 16.19
CA ARG A 209 -8.75 17.03 17.34
C ARG A 209 -9.48 18.38 17.41
N ARG A 210 -10.04 18.84 16.28
CA ARG A 210 -10.71 20.15 16.15
C ARG A 210 -12.23 20.09 16.30
N GLY A 211 -12.84 18.93 16.24
CA GLY A 211 -14.29 18.67 16.34
C GLY A 211 -14.70 18.04 17.66
#